data_77d71d5d4c4c413e2095295678937792
#
_entry.id   77d71d5d4c4c413e2095295678937792
#
_cell.length_a   1.000
_cell.length_b   1.000
_cell.length_c   1.000
_cell.angle_alpha   90.00
_cell.angle_beta   90.00
_cell.angle_gamma   90.00
#
_symmetry.space_group_name_H-M   'P 1'
#
loop_
_entity.id
_entity.type
_entity.pdbx_description
1 polymer ?
#
loop_
_entity_poly.entity_id
_entity_poly.type
_entity_poly.pdbx_seq_one_letter_code
_entity_poly.pdbx_strand_id
1 'polypeptide(L)'
;MIRKLTGLLIIYFFFYSQANASVKENIIENLKSINNLTFDFEQNINGKTEKGNCIIEYPKKIYCLYKNLKKKLLVSNGKNLVIKNQISNQYYIYPIEKTALNLILDKNYLVEKINLLQGELVDEKFYRFKFAEGDYEINIFFDKKNLNLIGWQNIDIYQNLVITYLYNIQKNTVIDKNQFYLPSQN
;
A
#
# COMPACT_ATOMS: atom_id res chain seq x y z
N MET A 1 51.76 -45.32 -40.80
CA MET A 1 51.70 -44.00 -40.16
C MET A 1 50.21 -43.65 -39.96
N ILE A 2 49.69 -43.83 -38.74
CA ILE A 2 48.28 -43.57 -38.40
C ILE A 2 48.28 -42.30 -37.56
N ARG A 3 47.73 -41.17 -38.13
CA ARG A 3 47.54 -39.91 -37.42
C ARG A 3 46.26 -40.03 -36.57
N LYS A 4 46.42 -40.03 -35.26
CA LYS A 4 45.32 -39.93 -34.29
C LYS A 4 44.79 -38.51 -34.29
N LEU A 5 43.55 -38.31 -34.72
CA LEU A 5 42.80 -37.07 -34.61
C LEU A 5 42.12 -37.03 -33.23
N THR A 6 42.68 -36.29 -32.29
CA THR A 6 42.07 -36.06 -30.98
C THR A 6 41.06 -34.93 -31.14
N GLY A 7 39.77 -35.28 -31.18
CA GLY A 7 38.67 -34.34 -31.14
C GLY A 7 38.54 -33.75 -29.74
N LEU A 8 38.77 -32.44 -29.62
CA LEU A 8 38.55 -31.67 -28.41
C LEU A 8 37.06 -31.32 -28.27
N LEU A 9 36.36 -32.04 -27.40
CA LEU A 9 34.96 -31.83 -27.11
C LEU A 9 34.85 -30.63 -26.15
N ILE A 10 34.54 -29.44 -26.66
CA ILE A 10 34.31 -28.27 -25.84
C ILE A 10 32.88 -28.37 -25.27
N ILE A 11 32.78 -28.77 -24.02
CA ILE A 11 31.53 -28.77 -23.27
C ILE A 11 31.23 -27.32 -22.87
N TYR A 12 30.34 -26.66 -23.58
CA TYR A 12 29.77 -25.34 -23.22
C TYR A 12 28.83 -25.57 -22.03
N PHE A 13 29.30 -25.37 -20.80
CA PHE A 13 28.47 -25.25 -19.63
C PHE A 13 27.77 -23.90 -19.68
N PHE A 14 26.55 -23.90 -20.20
CA PHE A 14 25.63 -22.77 -20.00
C PHE A 14 25.30 -22.68 -18.49
N PHE A 15 26.02 -21.85 -17.78
CA PHE A 15 25.59 -21.39 -16.45
C PHE A 15 24.33 -20.57 -16.63
N TYR A 16 23.17 -21.21 -16.50
CA TYR A 16 21.91 -20.50 -16.28
C TYR A 16 22.03 -19.85 -14.90
N SER A 17 22.45 -18.59 -14.85
CA SER A 17 22.28 -17.76 -13.67
C SER A 17 20.78 -17.59 -13.46
N GLN A 18 20.23 -18.38 -12.54
CA GLN A 18 18.89 -18.09 -12.03
C GLN A 18 18.98 -16.75 -11.29
N ALA A 19 18.59 -15.69 -11.96
CA ALA A 19 18.42 -14.39 -11.32
C ALA A 19 17.24 -14.53 -10.34
N ASN A 20 17.53 -14.82 -9.08
CA ASN A 20 16.53 -14.74 -8.03
C ASN A 20 16.14 -13.26 -7.88
N ALA A 21 14.90 -12.91 -8.21
CA ALA A 21 14.39 -11.58 -7.98
C ALA A 21 14.62 -11.19 -6.51
N SER A 22 15.12 -10.00 -6.28
CA SER A 22 15.31 -9.49 -4.92
C SER A 22 13.96 -9.37 -4.22
N VAL A 23 13.95 -9.42 -2.89
CA VAL A 23 12.70 -9.22 -2.11
C VAL A 23 11.99 -7.92 -2.52
N LYS A 24 12.76 -6.88 -2.82
CA LYS A 24 12.24 -5.60 -3.30
C LYS A 24 11.51 -5.72 -4.64
N GLU A 25 12.10 -6.44 -5.60
CA GLU A 25 11.48 -6.70 -6.90
C GLU A 25 10.16 -7.46 -6.74
N ASN A 26 10.14 -8.48 -5.89
CA ASN A 26 8.92 -9.25 -5.59
C ASN A 26 7.83 -8.39 -4.93
N ILE A 27 8.20 -7.46 -4.02
CA ILE A 27 7.26 -6.48 -3.44
C ILE A 27 6.69 -5.57 -4.53
N ILE A 28 7.53 -5.08 -5.42
CA ILE A 28 7.13 -4.21 -6.54
C ILE A 28 6.16 -4.95 -7.49
N GLU A 29 6.48 -6.17 -7.86
CA GLU A 29 5.62 -6.98 -8.75
C GLU A 29 4.28 -7.28 -8.08
N ASN A 30 4.29 -7.68 -6.80
CA ASN A 30 3.07 -7.89 -6.03
C ASN A 30 2.21 -6.61 -5.99
N LEU A 31 2.82 -5.46 -5.68
CA LEU A 31 2.10 -4.18 -5.64
C LEU A 31 1.54 -3.80 -7.01
N LYS A 32 2.29 -4.00 -8.10
CA LYS A 32 1.83 -3.73 -9.47
C LYS A 32 0.62 -4.58 -9.85
N SER A 33 0.54 -5.82 -9.40
CA SER A 33 -0.55 -6.75 -9.70
C SER A 33 -1.90 -6.37 -9.05
N ILE A 34 -1.88 -5.45 -8.07
CA ILE A 34 -3.07 -5.08 -7.30
C ILE A 34 -3.81 -3.94 -7.99
N ASN A 35 -5.08 -4.14 -8.33
CA ASN A 35 -5.98 -3.09 -8.81
C ASN A 35 -6.86 -2.53 -7.69
N ASN A 36 -7.30 -3.42 -6.79
CA ASN A 36 -8.05 -3.04 -5.59
C ASN A 36 -7.67 -3.90 -4.41
N LEU A 37 -7.93 -3.39 -3.21
CA LEU A 37 -7.78 -4.06 -1.93
C LEU A 37 -9.06 -3.91 -1.13
N THR A 38 -9.54 -4.99 -0.54
CA THR A 38 -10.55 -4.99 0.53
C THR A 38 -9.89 -5.53 1.78
N PHE A 39 -10.06 -4.84 2.92
CA PHE A 39 -9.40 -5.22 4.16
C PHE A 39 -10.11 -4.68 5.39
N ASP A 40 -9.89 -5.33 6.52
CA ASP A 40 -10.16 -4.75 7.83
C ASP A 40 -8.92 -3.96 8.27
N PHE A 41 -9.12 -2.93 9.09
CA PHE A 41 -8.01 -2.14 9.62
C PHE A 41 -8.13 -1.87 11.11
N GLU A 42 -6.97 -1.67 11.72
CA GLU A 42 -6.81 -1.05 13.03
C GLU A 42 -5.89 0.17 12.87
N GLN A 43 -6.38 1.33 13.30
CA GLN A 43 -5.67 2.59 13.19
C GLN A 43 -5.43 3.19 14.56
N ASN A 44 -4.18 3.52 14.86
CA ASN A 44 -3.80 4.24 16.06
C ASN A 44 -3.53 5.71 15.71
N ILE A 45 -4.19 6.63 16.42
CA ILE A 45 -4.02 8.08 16.29
C ILE A 45 -3.69 8.61 17.67
N ASN A 46 -2.41 8.95 17.93
CA ASN A 46 -1.96 9.45 19.23
C ASN A 46 -2.45 8.59 20.42
N GLY A 47 -2.34 7.25 20.29
CA GLY A 47 -2.74 6.31 21.35
C GLY A 47 -4.23 5.93 21.35
N LYS A 48 -5.07 6.58 20.55
CA LYS A 48 -6.48 6.19 20.37
C LYS A 48 -6.63 5.21 19.23
N THR A 49 -7.22 4.07 19.50
CA THR A 49 -7.43 3.02 18.48
C THR A 49 -8.82 3.14 17.86
N GLU A 50 -8.87 3.15 16.53
CA GLU A 50 -10.07 3.02 15.73
C GLU A 50 -9.96 1.78 14.84
N LYS A 51 -11.10 1.12 14.58
CA LYS A 51 -11.18 -0.06 13.71
C LYS A 51 -12.26 0.13 12.66
N GLY A 52 -12.13 -0.59 11.56
CA GLY A 52 -13.13 -0.55 10.50
C GLY A 52 -12.78 -1.49 9.36
N ASN A 53 -13.43 -1.26 8.25
CA ASN A 53 -13.13 -1.93 6.98
C ASN A 53 -12.99 -0.89 5.87
N CYS A 54 -12.11 -1.18 4.92
CA CYS A 54 -11.84 -0.31 3.79
C CYS A 54 -11.82 -1.08 2.48
N ILE A 55 -12.09 -0.33 1.42
CA ILE A 55 -11.85 -0.71 0.04
C ILE A 55 -10.98 0.37 -0.59
N ILE A 56 -9.89 -0.03 -1.22
CA ILE A 56 -9.05 0.84 -2.06
C ILE A 56 -9.24 0.39 -3.51
N GLU A 57 -9.47 1.33 -4.43
CA GLU A 57 -9.32 1.16 -5.87
C GLU A 57 -8.22 2.12 -6.35
N TYR A 58 -7.12 1.55 -6.83
CA TYR A 58 -6.02 2.36 -7.38
C TYR A 58 -6.39 2.96 -8.75
N PRO A 59 -5.99 4.21 -9.02
CA PRO A 59 -5.33 5.13 -8.11
C PRO A 59 -6.30 5.97 -7.26
N LYS A 60 -5.91 6.30 -6.05
CA LYS A 60 -6.40 7.40 -5.19
C LYS A 60 -7.85 7.31 -4.71
N LYS A 61 -8.54 6.20 -4.95
CA LYS A 61 -9.89 5.99 -4.42
C LYS A 61 -9.84 5.12 -3.18
N ILE A 62 -10.58 5.51 -2.16
CA ILE A 62 -10.73 4.76 -0.91
C ILE A 62 -12.14 4.97 -0.34
N TYR A 63 -12.68 3.92 0.25
CA TYR A 63 -13.92 3.94 1.00
C TYR A 63 -13.69 3.19 2.30
N CYS A 64 -13.87 3.85 3.46
CA CYS A 64 -13.69 3.25 4.77
C CYS A 64 -14.88 3.52 5.68
N LEU A 65 -15.39 2.46 6.29
CA LEU A 65 -16.37 2.52 7.37
C LEU A 65 -15.68 2.21 8.70
N TYR A 66 -15.75 3.17 9.63
CA TYR A 66 -15.21 3.02 10.98
C TYR A 66 -16.25 2.38 11.91
N LYS A 67 -15.83 1.36 12.63
CA LYS A 67 -16.64 0.65 13.64
C LYS A 67 -16.60 1.39 14.99
N ASN A 68 -16.92 2.68 14.99
CA ASN A 68 -16.98 3.50 16.19
C ASN A 68 -18.39 4.06 16.44
N LEU A 69 -18.62 4.59 17.65
CA LEU A 69 -19.93 5.15 18.03
C LEU A 69 -20.38 6.28 17.08
N LYS A 70 -19.44 6.98 16.45
CA LYS A 70 -19.73 8.10 15.54
C LYS A 70 -20.06 7.65 14.11
N LYS A 71 -19.89 6.35 13.78
CA LYS A 71 -20.05 5.81 12.42
C LYS A 71 -19.34 6.69 11.39
N LYS A 72 -18.04 6.93 11.63
CA LYS A 72 -17.22 7.74 10.74
C LYS A 72 -17.08 7.06 9.38
N LEU A 73 -17.26 7.83 8.32
CA LEU A 73 -17.09 7.44 6.93
C LEU A 73 -15.95 8.26 6.34
N LEU A 74 -15.03 7.62 5.63
CA LEU A 74 -13.97 8.28 4.86
C LEU A 74 -14.07 7.80 3.41
N VAL A 75 -14.22 8.74 2.47
CA VAL A 75 -14.36 8.44 1.04
C VAL A 75 -13.47 9.34 0.22
N SER A 76 -12.73 8.76 -0.73
CA SER A 76 -12.07 9.53 -1.79
C SER A 76 -12.54 9.04 -3.16
N ASN A 77 -12.83 9.98 -4.05
CA ASN A 77 -13.13 9.74 -5.46
C ASN A 77 -11.90 9.90 -6.38
N GLY A 78 -10.72 10.06 -5.78
CA GLY A 78 -9.46 10.31 -6.48
C GLY A 78 -9.10 11.80 -6.66
N LYS A 79 -10.02 12.72 -6.37
CA LYS A 79 -9.79 14.18 -6.40
C LYS A 79 -9.99 14.80 -5.02
N ASN A 80 -11.08 14.46 -4.36
CA ASN A 80 -11.41 14.95 -3.05
C ASN A 80 -11.53 13.79 -2.06
N LEU A 81 -11.17 14.06 -0.82
CA LEU A 81 -11.33 13.20 0.35
C LEU A 81 -12.42 13.81 1.24
N VAL A 82 -13.45 13.03 1.56
CA VAL A 82 -14.51 13.40 2.49
C VAL A 82 -14.39 12.57 3.76
N ILE A 83 -14.49 13.23 4.90
CA ILE A 83 -14.67 12.60 6.21
C ILE A 83 -16.04 13.04 6.74
N LYS A 84 -16.95 12.09 6.89
CA LYS A 84 -18.31 12.35 7.40
C LYS A 84 -18.56 11.56 8.67
N ASN A 85 -19.08 12.23 9.70
CA ASN A 85 -19.65 11.59 10.86
C ASN A 85 -21.15 11.43 10.64
N GLN A 86 -21.62 10.20 10.52
CA GLN A 86 -23.03 9.92 10.15
C GLN A 86 -24.02 10.26 11.28
N ILE A 87 -23.55 10.43 12.52
CA ILE A 87 -24.43 10.76 13.66
C ILE A 87 -24.50 12.27 13.91
N SER A 88 -23.34 12.96 13.90
CA SER A 88 -23.30 14.41 14.18
C SER A 88 -23.41 15.28 12.94
N ASN A 89 -23.55 14.68 11.75
CA ASN A 89 -23.55 15.36 10.44
C ASN A 89 -22.31 16.23 10.18
N GLN A 90 -21.24 16.07 10.96
CA GLN A 90 -19.97 16.73 10.66
C GLN A 90 -19.43 16.23 9.33
N TYR A 91 -19.12 17.17 8.46
CA TYR A 91 -18.67 16.92 7.11
C TYR A 91 -17.43 17.77 6.81
N TYR A 92 -16.35 17.09 6.42
CA TYR A 92 -15.11 17.74 6.05
C TYR A 92 -14.72 17.26 4.66
N ILE A 93 -14.31 18.17 3.79
CA ILE A 93 -13.84 17.90 2.45
C ILE A 93 -12.45 18.51 2.26
N TYR A 94 -11.55 17.73 1.70
CA TYR A 94 -10.17 18.13 1.42
C TYR A 94 -9.79 17.70 -0.01
N PRO A 95 -9.07 18.54 -0.79
CA PRO A 95 -8.38 18.03 -1.97
C PRO A 95 -7.44 16.89 -1.53
N ILE A 96 -7.50 15.72 -2.19
CA ILE A 96 -6.70 14.56 -1.77
C ILE A 96 -5.19 14.86 -1.83
N GLU A 97 -4.77 15.71 -2.76
CA GLU A 97 -3.40 16.18 -2.94
C GLU A 97 -2.83 16.91 -1.71
N LYS A 98 -3.68 17.41 -0.82
CA LYS A 98 -3.32 18.04 0.45
C LYS A 98 -3.31 17.05 1.63
N THR A 99 -3.25 15.76 1.35
CA THR A 99 -3.24 14.71 2.38
C THR A 99 -2.15 13.67 2.07
N ALA A 100 -1.61 13.02 3.10
CA ALA A 100 -0.68 11.91 2.92
C ALA A 100 -1.28 10.75 2.13
N LEU A 101 -2.61 10.59 2.14
CA LEU A 101 -3.30 9.55 1.38
C LEU A 101 -3.11 9.70 -0.14
N ASN A 102 -2.85 10.91 -0.64
CA ASN A 102 -2.51 11.12 -2.05
C ASN A 102 -1.32 10.27 -2.49
N LEU A 103 -0.32 10.14 -1.64
CA LEU A 103 0.91 9.39 -1.92
C LEU A 103 0.71 7.89 -1.66
N ILE A 104 0.03 7.54 -0.57
CA ILE A 104 -0.22 6.15 -0.15
C ILE A 104 -1.15 5.43 -1.15
N LEU A 105 -2.13 6.14 -1.70
CA LEU A 105 -3.12 5.60 -2.63
C LEU A 105 -2.69 5.72 -4.11
N ASP A 106 -1.49 6.22 -4.39
CA ASP A 106 -0.90 6.23 -5.74
C ASP A 106 0.08 5.07 -5.89
N LYS A 107 -0.40 3.97 -6.44
CA LYS A 107 0.39 2.74 -6.64
C LYS A 107 1.67 2.99 -7.47
N ASN A 108 1.57 3.79 -8.53
CA ASN A 108 2.72 4.05 -9.40
C ASN A 108 3.78 4.86 -8.67
N TYR A 109 3.36 5.85 -7.89
CA TYR A 109 4.25 6.62 -7.02
C TYR A 109 4.94 5.72 -5.98
N LEU A 110 4.18 4.82 -5.31
CA LEU A 110 4.75 3.88 -4.35
C LEU A 110 5.79 2.95 -5.00
N VAL A 111 5.49 2.41 -6.18
CA VAL A 111 6.42 1.56 -6.94
C VAL A 111 7.71 2.30 -7.26
N GLU A 112 7.61 3.55 -7.72
CA GLU A 112 8.77 4.40 -8.01
C GLU A 112 9.62 4.63 -6.75
N LYS A 113 8.99 5.03 -5.65
CA LYS A 113 9.71 5.27 -4.38
C LYS A 113 10.35 4.00 -3.83
N ILE A 114 9.66 2.88 -3.79
CA ILE A 114 10.20 1.59 -3.33
C ILE A 114 11.39 1.16 -4.20
N ASN A 115 11.33 1.38 -5.50
CA ASN A 115 12.45 1.04 -6.40
C ASN A 115 13.73 1.81 -6.05
N LEU A 116 13.62 3.07 -5.63
CA LEU A 116 14.75 3.93 -5.26
C LEU A 116 15.28 3.70 -3.84
N LEU A 117 14.49 3.07 -2.98
CA LEU A 117 14.80 2.90 -1.57
C LEU A 117 15.35 1.51 -1.27
N GLN A 118 16.03 1.41 -0.13
CA GLN A 118 16.35 0.15 0.50
C GLN A 118 15.31 -0.15 1.58
N GLY A 119 14.67 -1.34 1.51
CA GLY A 119 13.76 -1.81 2.53
C GLY A 119 14.53 -2.27 3.77
N GLU A 120 14.03 -1.92 4.95
CA GLU A 120 14.55 -2.37 6.24
C GLU A 120 13.68 -3.52 6.75
N LEU A 121 14.30 -4.65 7.12
CA LEU A 121 13.61 -5.75 7.80
C LEU A 121 13.49 -5.40 9.29
N VAL A 122 12.25 -5.27 9.77
CA VAL A 122 11.94 -4.91 11.16
C VAL A 122 11.45 -6.14 11.92
N ASP A 123 12.06 -6.42 13.08
CA ASP A 123 11.71 -7.51 14.01
C ASP A 123 11.54 -8.88 13.34
N GLU A 124 12.23 -9.14 12.23
CA GLU A 124 12.08 -10.36 11.42
C GLU A 124 10.62 -10.62 10.96
N LYS A 125 9.78 -9.58 10.95
CA LYS A 125 8.33 -9.69 10.66
C LYS A 125 7.89 -9.03 9.37
N PHE A 126 8.40 -7.83 9.07
CA PHE A 126 7.98 -7.05 7.91
C PHE A 126 9.10 -6.18 7.36
N TYR A 127 8.98 -5.81 6.08
CA TYR A 127 9.84 -4.83 5.43
C TYR A 127 9.22 -3.45 5.54
N ARG A 128 10.02 -2.47 5.96
CA ARG A 128 9.66 -1.06 6.04
C ARG A 128 10.38 -0.27 4.96
N PHE A 129 9.62 0.56 4.22
CA PHE A 129 10.16 1.58 3.33
C PHE A 129 9.75 2.94 3.86
N LYS A 130 10.75 3.78 4.15
CA LYS A 130 10.55 5.12 4.70
C LYS A 130 10.93 6.17 3.66
N PHE A 131 10.07 7.16 3.43
CA PHE A 131 10.33 8.30 2.57
C PHE A 131 9.61 9.54 3.06
N ALA A 132 10.08 10.71 2.58
CA ALA A 132 9.44 11.99 2.80
C ALA A 132 9.13 12.64 1.45
N GLU A 133 8.02 13.37 1.39
CA GLU A 133 7.61 14.16 0.24
C GLU A 133 6.93 15.44 0.74
N GLY A 134 7.59 16.60 0.54
CA GLY A 134 7.18 17.84 1.18
C GLY A 134 7.14 17.68 2.70
N ASP A 135 6.00 18.01 3.29
CA ASP A 135 5.79 17.91 4.75
C ASP A 135 5.33 16.52 5.22
N TYR A 136 5.20 15.54 4.30
CA TYR A 136 4.73 14.20 4.64
C TYR A 136 5.90 13.25 4.85
N GLU A 137 5.98 12.67 6.04
CA GLU A 137 6.80 11.50 6.32
C GLU A 137 5.91 10.25 6.27
N ILE A 138 6.29 9.27 5.46
CA ILE A 138 5.52 8.06 5.23
C ILE A 138 6.40 6.83 5.43
N ASN A 139 5.89 5.87 6.18
CA ASN A 139 6.45 4.53 6.27
C ASN A 139 5.40 3.55 5.72
N ILE A 140 5.82 2.67 4.80
CA ILE A 140 4.98 1.61 4.23
C ILE A 140 5.51 0.26 4.69
N PHE A 141 4.62 -0.65 5.08
CA PHE A 141 4.95 -1.94 5.66
C PHE A 141 4.48 -3.09 4.77
N PHE A 142 5.38 -4.04 4.49
CA PHE A 142 5.09 -5.25 3.73
C PHE A 142 5.42 -6.49 4.56
N ASP A 143 4.50 -7.44 4.64
CA ASP A 143 4.69 -8.70 5.35
C ASP A 143 5.90 -9.47 4.81
N LYS A 144 6.73 -10.03 5.70
CA LYS A 144 7.93 -10.77 5.30
C LYS A 144 7.62 -12.06 4.52
N LYS A 145 6.50 -12.74 4.83
CA LYS A 145 6.18 -14.06 4.30
C LYS A 145 5.54 -14.00 2.92
N ASN A 146 4.55 -13.11 2.78
CA ASN A 146 3.73 -13.04 1.57
C ASN A 146 3.89 -11.73 0.79
N LEU A 147 4.70 -10.79 1.28
CA LEU A 147 5.03 -9.50 0.69
C LEU A 147 3.79 -8.61 0.40
N ASN A 148 2.71 -8.85 1.11
CA ASN A 148 1.52 -8.01 1.01
C ASN A 148 1.73 -6.69 1.76
N LEU A 149 1.11 -5.63 1.26
CA LEU A 149 0.96 -4.39 2.00
C LEU A 149 0.13 -4.68 3.27
N ILE A 150 0.73 -4.47 4.45
CA ILE A 150 0.10 -4.72 5.75
C ILE A 150 -0.08 -3.46 6.57
N GLY A 151 0.25 -2.30 6.04
CA GLY A 151 0.01 -1.04 6.73
C GLY A 151 0.88 0.09 6.28
N TRP A 152 0.62 1.22 6.90
CA TRP A 152 1.41 2.43 6.72
C TRP A 152 1.36 3.30 7.99
N GLN A 153 2.33 4.19 8.07
CA GLN A 153 2.39 5.25 9.07
C GLN A 153 2.57 6.58 8.34
N ASN A 154 1.87 7.59 8.79
CA ASN A 154 1.99 8.94 8.29
C ASN A 154 1.66 9.98 9.37
N ILE A 155 1.98 11.23 9.10
CA ILE A 155 1.44 12.37 9.84
C ILE A 155 0.18 12.86 9.12
N ASP A 156 -0.90 13.09 9.86
CA ASP A 156 -2.15 13.63 9.31
C ASP A 156 -2.11 15.17 9.21
N ILE A 157 -3.18 15.75 8.66
CA ILE A 157 -3.31 17.22 8.50
C ILE A 157 -3.37 17.98 9.84
N TYR A 158 -3.60 17.30 10.96
CA TYR A 158 -3.61 17.86 12.30
C TYR A 158 -2.30 17.60 13.07
N GLN A 159 -1.25 17.15 12.36
CA GLN A 159 0.06 16.79 12.91
C GLN A 159 0.01 15.59 13.89
N ASN A 160 -0.98 14.74 13.78
CA ASN A 160 -1.04 13.51 14.55
C ASN A 160 -0.27 12.40 13.85
N LEU A 161 0.46 11.60 14.63
CA LEU A 161 1.01 10.35 14.16
C LEU A 161 -0.13 9.33 14.00
N VAL A 162 -0.29 8.84 12.77
CA VAL A 162 -1.29 7.85 12.41
C VAL A 162 -0.60 6.58 11.94
N ILE A 163 -0.89 5.46 12.58
CA ILE A 163 -0.40 4.14 12.17
C ILE A 163 -1.62 3.28 11.83
N THR A 164 -1.68 2.78 10.61
CA THR A 164 -2.77 1.94 10.12
C THR A 164 -2.24 0.55 9.80
N TYR A 165 -2.79 -0.49 10.44
CA TYR A 165 -2.52 -1.89 10.17
C TYR A 165 -3.68 -2.51 9.42
N LEU A 166 -3.37 -3.34 8.42
CA LEU A 166 -4.31 -4.04 7.56
C LEU A 166 -4.31 -5.52 7.89
N TYR A 167 -5.49 -6.12 7.93
CA TYR A 167 -5.67 -7.55 8.10
C TYR A 167 -6.89 -8.04 7.29
N ASN A 168 -7.06 -9.35 7.13
CA ASN A 168 -8.08 -9.95 6.27
C ASN A 168 -8.05 -9.39 4.84
N ILE A 169 -6.85 -9.19 4.31
CA ILE A 169 -6.61 -8.52 3.03
C ILE A 169 -7.03 -9.43 1.87
N GLN A 170 -7.89 -8.90 1.00
CA GLN A 170 -8.28 -9.52 -0.27
C GLN A 170 -7.88 -8.60 -1.41
N LYS A 171 -7.31 -9.18 -2.48
CA LYS A 171 -6.84 -8.45 -3.66
C LYS A 171 -7.75 -8.73 -4.86
N ASN A 172 -7.96 -7.70 -5.67
CA ASN A 172 -8.62 -7.81 -6.96
C ASN A 172 -10.02 -8.46 -6.90
N THR A 173 -10.76 -8.14 -5.85
CA THR A 173 -12.13 -8.60 -5.68
C THR A 173 -13.10 -7.78 -6.53
N VAL A 174 -14.30 -8.31 -6.77
CA VAL A 174 -15.40 -7.53 -7.36
C VAL A 174 -15.84 -6.49 -6.34
N ILE A 175 -15.80 -5.22 -6.72
CA ILE A 175 -16.16 -4.09 -5.86
C ILE A 175 -17.28 -3.25 -6.49
N ASP A 176 -18.16 -2.68 -5.67
CA ASP A 176 -19.14 -1.70 -6.13
C ASP A 176 -18.47 -0.33 -6.26
N LYS A 177 -18.31 0.15 -7.49
CA LYS A 177 -17.66 1.46 -7.77
C LYS A 177 -18.47 2.66 -7.27
N ASN A 178 -19.76 2.48 -7.00
CA ASN A 178 -20.61 3.56 -6.45
C ASN A 178 -20.20 3.95 -5.03
N GLN A 179 -19.49 3.08 -4.30
CA GLN A 179 -18.98 3.38 -2.96
C GLN A 179 -17.99 4.55 -2.94
N PHE A 180 -17.35 4.86 -4.07
CA PHE A 180 -16.43 5.98 -4.18
C PHE A 180 -17.08 7.30 -4.55
N TYR A 181 -18.40 7.36 -4.71
CA TYR A 181 -19.09 8.63 -4.81
C TYR A 181 -19.07 9.35 -3.46
N LEU A 182 -18.73 10.63 -3.52
CA LEU A 182 -18.67 11.43 -2.30
C LEU A 182 -20.07 11.55 -1.69
N PRO A 183 -20.20 11.30 -0.38
CA PRO A 183 -21.48 11.48 0.29
C PRO A 183 -21.91 12.97 0.26
N SER A 184 -23.21 13.24 0.18
CA SER A 184 -23.73 14.60 0.32
C SER A 184 -23.52 15.12 1.75
N GLN A 185 -23.49 16.44 1.88
CA GLN A 185 -23.38 17.11 3.18
C GLN A 185 -24.69 16.99 4.00
N ASN A 186 -25.82 16.74 3.33
CA ASN A 186 -27.16 16.66 3.94
C ASN A 186 -27.42 15.29 4.54
#